data_e4a908d1677dec104de263c70fc916dc
#
_entry.id   e4a908d1677dec104de263c70fc916dc
#
_cell.length_a   1.000
_cell.length_b   1.000
_cell.length_c   1.000
_cell.angle_alpha   90.00
_cell.angle_beta   90.00
_cell.angle_gamma   90.00
#
_symmetry.space_group_name_H-M   'P 1'
#
loop_
_entity.id
_entity.type
_entity.pdbx_description
1 polymer ?
#
loop_
_entity_poly.entity_id
_entity_poly.type
_entity_poly.pdbx_seq_one_letter_code
_entity_poly.pdbx_strand_id
1 'polypeptide(L)'
;MGGHARYSPSSGERRLECPPSLQLEEQFPDEESPFAAEGTAGHAMAEYLINKYLKKRTKRPVSDYYSDELLEAVDDYVEYNIGQIEQARKDCDDPFIGVELKVSLAHRIRDCFGTADMVVVDSHKIHIIDLKLGKGVVVDAEQNVQLMIYGLGVLDMLGFLYEIDTVELTIVQPRIEHFSTWEISAEELLVWGKDVLEPGAAKALAGEGEFKAGDHCRFCKARFTCRARAEEYLKLARMEFAEPALMSDEEIAEVLSKADALKKWAEEVYTYAQNEAVVNHKEWPGYKLVLGRSNRKYTDEDEVAEAAQKAGYTDIYKKSLIGITEMERLMGKKKFNEILGSLVYKPDGKVTLVPDSDKREAVKTATAEADFKED
;
A
#
# COMPACT_ATOMS: atom_id res chain seq x y z
N MET A 1 -4.27 -19.08 21.03
CA MET A 1 -3.51 -17.83 20.93
C MET A 1 -2.66 -17.91 19.67
N GLY A 2 -3.09 -17.27 18.59
CA GLY A 2 -2.29 -17.17 17.36
C GLY A 2 -1.22 -16.10 17.59
N GLY A 3 0.01 -16.50 17.91
CA GLY A 3 1.12 -15.57 17.99
C GLY A 3 1.42 -15.00 16.59
N HIS A 4 1.79 -13.73 16.51
CA HIS A 4 2.34 -13.17 15.27
C HIS A 4 3.67 -13.84 14.94
N ALA A 5 3.88 -14.12 13.64
CA ALA A 5 5.16 -14.65 13.19
C ALA A 5 6.27 -13.62 13.44
N ARG A 6 7.36 -14.05 14.04
CA ARG A 6 8.51 -13.18 14.26
C ARG A 6 9.14 -12.76 12.92
N TYR A 7 9.16 -13.67 11.95
CA TYR A 7 9.51 -13.40 10.56
C TYR A 7 8.27 -13.59 9.68
N SER A 8 7.44 -12.55 9.54
CA SER A 8 6.24 -12.64 8.70
C SER A 8 6.58 -12.42 7.21
N PRO A 9 5.90 -13.10 6.27
CA PRO A 9 6.08 -12.86 4.84
C PRO A 9 5.92 -11.39 4.44
N SER A 10 4.95 -10.68 5.00
CA SER A 10 4.71 -9.26 4.73
C SER A 10 5.85 -8.33 5.20
N SER A 11 6.71 -8.79 6.11
CA SER A 11 7.91 -8.06 6.53
C SER A 11 9.19 -8.53 5.85
N GLY A 12 9.10 -9.56 5.00
CA GLY A 12 10.24 -10.25 4.41
C GLY A 12 11.21 -9.33 3.69
N GLU A 13 10.72 -8.48 2.80
CA GLU A 13 11.55 -7.49 2.10
C GLU A 13 12.36 -6.61 3.07
N ARG A 14 11.69 -6.04 4.07
CA ARG A 14 12.37 -5.22 5.09
C ARG A 14 13.44 -6.01 5.86
N ARG A 15 13.19 -7.29 6.14
CA ARG A 15 14.15 -8.15 6.87
C ARG A 15 15.36 -8.52 6.01
N LEU A 16 15.18 -8.63 4.71
CA LEU A 16 16.30 -8.85 3.77
C LEU A 16 17.12 -7.58 3.59
N GLU A 17 16.47 -6.43 3.40
CA GLU A 17 17.14 -5.16 3.17
C GLU A 17 17.80 -4.56 4.43
N CYS A 18 17.18 -4.75 5.59
CA CYS A 18 17.64 -4.24 6.87
C CYS A 18 17.47 -5.31 7.96
N PRO A 19 18.32 -6.33 8.01
CA PRO A 19 18.15 -7.46 8.93
C PRO A 19 17.97 -7.08 10.40
N PRO A 20 18.74 -6.13 10.98
CA PRO A 20 18.58 -5.77 12.39
C PRO A 20 17.27 -5.02 12.69
N SER A 21 16.48 -4.66 11.66
CA SER A 21 15.15 -4.06 11.84
C SER A 21 14.19 -4.98 12.61
N LEU A 22 14.37 -6.30 12.56
CA LEU A 22 13.53 -7.25 13.27
C LEU A 22 13.60 -7.02 14.79
N GLN A 23 14.79 -7.06 15.36
CA GLN A 23 14.99 -6.84 16.79
C GLN A 23 14.70 -5.40 17.22
N LEU A 24 14.95 -4.43 16.34
CA LEU A 24 14.62 -3.04 16.62
C LEU A 24 13.10 -2.84 16.73
N GLU A 25 12.31 -3.41 15.83
CA GLU A 25 10.86 -3.29 15.85
C GLU A 25 10.19 -4.00 17.03
N GLU A 26 10.82 -5.04 17.60
CA GLU A 26 10.34 -5.72 18.82
C GLU A 26 10.30 -4.81 20.05
N GLN A 27 11.01 -3.68 20.02
CA GLN A 27 11.00 -2.68 21.09
C GLN A 27 9.80 -1.72 21.01
N PHE A 28 9.00 -1.79 19.95
CA PHE A 28 7.85 -0.94 19.72
C PHE A 28 6.55 -1.74 19.81
N PRO A 29 5.48 -1.15 20.36
CA PRO A 29 4.18 -1.82 20.42
C PRO A 29 3.61 -2.06 19.02
N ASP A 30 2.71 -3.04 18.92
CA ASP A 30 1.87 -3.23 17.75
C ASP A 30 0.72 -2.21 17.80
N GLU A 31 0.73 -1.27 16.86
CA GLU A 31 -0.34 -0.31 16.69
C GLU A 31 -1.11 -0.66 15.41
N GLU A 32 -2.39 -0.94 15.56
CA GLU A 32 -3.28 -1.13 14.41
C GLU A 32 -3.74 0.24 13.89
N SER A 33 -3.38 0.54 12.64
CA SER A 33 -3.86 1.76 12.00
C SER A 33 -5.29 1.56 11.47
N PRO A 34 -6.13 2.63 11.36
CA PRO A 34 -7.44 2.54 10.72
C PRO A 34 -7.38 1.94 9.30
N PHE A 35 -6.31 2.19 8.56
CA PHE A 35 -6.08 1.60 7.23
C PHE A 35 -5.83 0.09 7.30
N ALA A 36 -5.13 -0.40 8.34
CA ALA A 36 -4.93 -1.83 8.55
C ALA A 36 -6.25 -2.51 8.92
N ALA A 37 -7.07 -1.88 9.78
CA ALA A 37 -8.39 -2.38 10.17
C ALA A 37 -9.37 -2.43 8.97
N GLU A 38 -9.36 -1.40 8.10
CA GLU A 38 -10.13 -1.40 6.85
C GLU A 38 -9.66 -2.53 5.92
N GLY A 39 -8.34 -2.71 5.78
CA GLY A 39 -7.75 -3.82 5.02
C GLY A 39 -8.22 -5.17 5.54
N THR A 40 -8.14 -5.41 6.85
CA THR A 40 -8.61 -6.64 7.49
C THR A 40 -10.10 -6.91 7.22
N ALA A 41 -10.94 -5.86 7.26
CA ALA A 41 -12.36 -5.98 6.93
C ALA A 41 -12.58 -6.40 5.46
N GLY A 42 -11.81 -5.84 4.53
CA GLY A 42 -11.88 -6.19 3.11
C GLY A 42 -11.46 -7.64 2.85
N HIS A 43 -10.35 -8.10 3.42
CA HIS A 43 -9.91 -9.51 3.32
C HIS A 43 -10.98 -10.47 3.87
N ALA A 44 -11.55 -10.17 5.04
CA ALA A 44 -12.62 -11.01 5.61
C ALA A 44 -13.86 -11.09 4.71
N MET A 45 -14.22 -10.00 4.02
CA MET A 45 -15.34 -10.01 3.07
C MET A 45 -15.00 -10.80 1.81
N ALA A 46 -13.77 -10.66 1.28
CA ALA A 46 -13.29 -11.43 0.13
C ALA A 46 -13.29 -12.93 0.43
N GLU A 47 -12.75 -13.33 1.58
CA GLU A 47 -12.79 -14.71 2.08
C GLU A 47 -14.21 -15.24 2.11
N TYR A 48 -15.14 -14.48 2.70
CA TYR A 48 -16.55 -14.87 2.77
C TYR A 48 -17.16 -15.11 1.39
N LEU A 49 -16.94 -14.18 0.44
CA LEU A 49 -17.54 -14.25 -0.89
C LEU A 49 -16.97 -15.41 -1.73
N ILE A 50 -15.65 -15.61 -1.69
CA ILE A 50 -15.01 -16.73 -2.39
C ILE A 50 -15.45 -18.07 -1.77
N ASN A 51 -15.47 -18.21 -0.45
CA ASN A 51 -15.94 -19.41 0.22
C ASN A 51 -17.42 -19.71 -0.07
N LYS A 52 -18.25 -18.67 -0.20
CA LYS A 52 -19.65 -18.80 -0.63
C LYS A 52 -19.76 -19.33 -2.07
N TYR A 53 -18.95 -18.81 -2.99
CA TYR A 53 -18.85 -19.32 -4.36
C TYR A 53 -18.43 -20.80 -4.39
N LEU A 54 -17.46 -21.17 -3.56
CA LEU A 54 -16.98 -22.55 -3.40
C LEU A 54 -17.99 -23.47 -2.65
N LYS A 55 -19.15 -22.95 -2.28
CA LYS A 55 -20.21 -23.65 -1.50
C LYS A 55 -19.72 -24.16 -0.15
N LYS A 56 -18.68 -23.54 0.42
CA LYS A 56 -18.22 -23.81 1.79
C LYS A 56 -19.14 -23.11 2.79
N ARG A 57 -19.32 -23.75 3.96
CA ARG A 57 -20.10 -23.14 5.05
C ARG A 57 -19.31 -21.96 5.63
N THR A 58 -19.84 -20.77 5.50
CA THR A 58 -19.21 -19.53 5.98
C THR A 58 -20.26 -18.58 6.53
N LYS A 59 -19.85 -17.60 7.35
CA LYS A 59 -20.72 -16.58 7.93
C LYS A 59 -20.24 -15.22 7.44
N ARG A 60 -21.17 -14.38 6.95
CA ARG A 60 -20.87 -13.02 6.50
C ARG A 60 -20.24 -12.22 7.65
N PRO A 61 -19.06 -11.64 7.45
CA PRO A 61 -18.44 -10.76 8.45
C PRO A 61 -19.21 -9.44 8.55
N VAL A 62 -19.09 -8.80 9.71
CA VAL A 62 -19.67 -7.48 10.00
C VAL A 62 -18.54 -6.57 10.43
N SER A 63 -18.48 -5.35 9.87
CA SER A 63 -17.48 -4.35 10.21
C SER A 63 -18.04 -2.95 9.95
N ASP A 64 -17.65 -1.99 10.77
CA ASP A 64 -17.97 -0.58 10.57
C ASP A 64 -17.15 0.07 9.42
N TYR A 65 -16.14 -0.64 8.92
CA TYR A 65 -15.31 -0.18 7.80
C TYR A 65 -15.92 -0.47 6.41
N TYR A 66 -17.05 -1.17 6.32
CA TYR A 66 -17.67 -1.44 5.03
C TYR A 66 -18.27 -0.19 4.43
N SER A 67 -17.67 0.26 3.33
CA SER A 67 -18.17 1.32 2.44
C SER A 67 -18.49 0.71 1.06
N ASP A 68 -19.30 1.40 0.26
CA ASP A 68 -19.59 0.96 -1.11
C ASP A 68 -18.30 0.80 -1.92
N GLU A 69 -17.36 1.74 -1.79
CA GLU A 69 -16.05 1.69 -2.45
C GLU A 69 -15.21 0.47 -2.03
N LEU A 70 -15.19 0.13 -0.73
CA LEU A 70 -14.48 -1.05 -0.26
C LEU A 70 -15.10 -2.32 -0.82
N LEU A 71 -16.44 -2.39 -0.85
CA LEU A 71 -17.17 -3.55 -1.34
C LEU A 71 -17.01 -3.72 -2.85
N GLU A 72 -17.01 -2.64 -3.64
CA GLU A 72 -16.71 -2.70 -5.08
C GLU A 72 -15.29 -3.24 -5.32
N ALA A 73 -14.29 -2.75 -4.60
CA ALA A 73 -12.92 -3.25 -4.72
C ALA A 73 -12.79 -4.74 -4.32
N VAL A 74 -13.55 -5.16 -3.32
CA VAL A 74 -13.60 -6.58 -2.93
C VAL A 74 -14.29 -7.43 -4.00
N ASP A 75 -15.37 -6.93 -4.63
CA ASP A 75 -16.08 -7.64 -5.69
C ASP A 75 -15.18 -7.82 -6.92
N ASP A 76 -14.40 -6.82 -7.33
CA ASP A 76 -13.41 -6.91 -8.42
C ASP A 76 -12.37 -8.00 -8.15
N TYR A 77 -11.84 -8.05 -6.91
CA TYR A 77 -10.91 -9.11 -6.48
C TYR A 77 -11.54 -10.49 -6.51
N VAL A 78 -12.78 -10.61 -6.05
CA VAL A 78 -13.53 -11.88 -6.04
C VAL A 78 -13.81 -12.35 -7.45
N GLU A 79 -14.21 -11.46 -8.36
CA GLU A 79 -14.45 -11.78 -9.78
C GLU A 79 -13.17 -12.30 -10.44
N TYR A 80 -12.03 -11.62 -10.22
CA TYR A 80 -10.74 -12.07 -10.70
C TYR A 80 -10.42 -13.50 -10.23
N ASN A 81 -10.56 -13.76 -8.93
CA ASN A 81 -10.26 -15.07 -8.35
C ASN A 81 -11.20 -16.18 -8.85
N ILE A 82 -12.49 -15.88 -9.03
CA ILE A 82 -13.44 -16.83 -9.63
C ILE A 82 -12.98 -17.23 -11.04
N GLY A 83 -12.51 -16.26 -11.82
CA GLY A 83 -11.92 -16.52 -13.15
C GLY A 83 -10.74 -17.49 -13.08
N GLN A 84 -9.82 -17.29 -12.12
CA GLN A 84 -8.66 -18.17 -11.93
C GLN A 84 -9.08 -19.60 -11.48
N ILE A 85 -10.05 -19.70 -10.57
CA ILE A 85 -10.60 -20.98 -10.14
C ILE A 85 -11.22 -21.74 -11.32
N GLU A 86 -12.04 -21.07 -12.13
CA GLU A 86 -12.70 -21.69 -13.28
C GLU A 86 -11.70 -22.12 -14.36
N GLN A 87 -10.60 -21.35 -14.53
CA GLN A 87 -9.54 -21.74 -15.44
C GLN A 87 -8.80 -22.98 -14.93
N ALA A 88 -8.38 -22.99 -13.65
CA ALA A 88 -7.72 -24.14 -13.06
C ALA A 88 -8.57 -25.43 -13.14
N ARG A 89 -9.90 -25.33 -12.99
CA ARG A 89 -10.84 -26.47 -13.15
C ARG A 89 -10.97 -26.97 -14.58
N LYS A 90 -10.59 -26.19 -15.58
CA LYS A 90 -10.53 -26.64 -16.97
C LYS A 90 -9.22 -27.36 -17.26
N ASP A 91 -8.14 -26.89 -16.63
CA ASP A 91 -6.78 -27.34 -16.90
C ASP A 91 -6.40 -28.56 -16.03
N CYS A 92 -7.08 -28.76 -14.89
CA CYS A 92 -6.81 -29.82 -13.93
C CYS A 92 -8.12 -30.40 -13.38
N ASP A 93 -8.22 -31.72 -13.31
CA ASP A 93 -9.42 -32.43 -12.80
C ASP A 93 -9.65 -32.19 -11.29
N ASP A 94 -8.57 -32.00 -10.52
CA ASP A 94 -8.63 -31.78 -9.06
C ASP A 94 -7.66 -30.65 -8.63
N PRO A 95 -7.94 -29.40 -8.99
CA PRO A 95 -7.12 -28.28 -8.57
C PRO A 95 -7.27 -28.02 -7.07
N PHE A 96 -6.18 -27.73 -6.38
CA PHE A 96 -6.23 -27.28 -5.00
C PHE A 96 -6.62 -25.79 -4.94
N ILE A 97 -7.61 -25.47 -4.11
CA ILE A 97 -8.09 -24.09 -3.90
C ILE A 97 -8.01 -23.74 -2.41
N GLY A 98 -7.05 -22.88 -2.07
CA GLY A 98 -6.81 -22.35 -0.73
C GLY A 98 -7.26 -20.90 -0.62
N VAL A 99 -8.17 -20.59 0.31
CA VAL A 99 -8.59 -19.22 0.65
C VAL A 99 -8.14 -18.95 2.06
N GLU A 100 -7.46 -17.83 2.31
CA GLU A 100 -6.84 -17.52 3.60
C GLU A 100 -6.00 -18.72 4.10
N LEU A 101 -5.17 -19.22 3.19
CA LEU A 101 -4.38 -20.42 3.44
C LEU A 101 -3.21 -20.12 4.38
N LYS A 102 -3.15 -20.84 5.50
CA LYS A 102 -2.01 -20.77 6.42
C LYS A 102 -0.81 -21.46 5.80
N VAL A 103 0.25 -20.68 5.60
CA VAL A 103 1.52 -21.12 5.03
C VAL A 103 2.60 -21.01 6.09
N SER A 104 3.41 -22.06 6.26
CA SER A 104 4.51 -22.10 7.23
C SER A 104 5.79 -22.55 6.58
N LEU A 105 6.84 -21.76 6.76
CA LEU A 105 8.22 -22.12 6.41
C LEU A 105 9.07 -22.42 7.66
N ALA A 106 8.45 -22.81 8.78
CA ALA A 106 9.16 -23.02 10.06
C ALA A 106 10.27 -24.06 9.98
N HIS A 107 10.23 -24.98 9.02
CA HIS A 107 11.27 -25.97 8.76
C HIS A 107 12.52 -25.38 8.04
N ARG A 108 12.38 -24.24 7.34
CA ARG A 108 13.46 -23.48 6.70
C ARG A 108 13.90 -22.29 7.56
N ILE A 109 12.93 -21.55 8.08
CA ILE A 109 13.14 -20.30 8.82
C ILE A 109 12.30 -20.35 10.08
N ARG A 110 12.97 -20.33 11.23
CA ARG A 110 12.31 -20.34 12.53
C ARG A 110 11.29 -19.19 12.65
N ASP A 111 10.10 -19.50 13.15
CA ASP A 111 9.01 -18.53 13.39
C ASP A 111 8.56 -17.79 12.12
N CYS A 112 8.71 -18.43 10.92
CA CYS A 112 8.21 -17.91 9.65
C CYS A 112 6.91 -18.60 9.27
N PHE A 113 5.82 -17.87 9.32
CA PHE A 113 4.48 -18.28 8.88
C PHE A 113 3.62 -17.07 8.54
N GLY A 114 2.55 -17.29 7.80
CA GLY A 114 1.59 -16.26 7.43
C GLY A 114 0.33 -16.87 6.83
N THR A 115 -0.51 -16.02 6.28
CA THR A 115 -1.73 -16.42 5.59
C THR A 115 -1.68 -15.84 4.18
N ALA A 116 -1.77 -16.71 3.17
CA ALA A 116 -1.89 -16.31 1.77
C ALA A 116 -3.39 -16.13 1.44
N ASP A 117 -3.75 -14.99 0.87
CA ASP A 117 -5.14 -14.63 0.63
C ASP A 117 -5.84 -15.64 -0.29
N MET A 118 -5.19 -15.96 -1.40
CA MET A 118 -5.68 -16.94 -2.36
C MET A 118 -4.54 -17.75 -2.95
N VAL A 119 -4.73 -19.06 -3.02
CA VAL A 119 -3.81 -20.04 -3.61
C VAL A 119 -4.60 -20.94 -4.54
N VAL A 120 -4.17 -21.03 -5.79
CA VAL A 120 -4.68 -21.99 -6.77
C VAL A 120 -3.54 -22.86 -7.21
N VAL A 121 -3.69 -24.17 -7.13
CA VAL A 121 -2.69 -25.12 -7.64
C VAL A 121 -3.35 -26.03 -8.66
N ASP A 122 -2.82 -26.04 -9.84
CA ASP A 122 -3.16 -27.00 -10.89
C ASP A 122 -2.06 -28.06 -11.07
N SER A 123 -2.07 -28.79 -12.18
CA SER A 123 -1.13 -29.88 -12.42
C SER A 123 0.35 -29.45 -12.46
N HIS A 124 0.64 -28.21 -12.89
CA HIS A 124 2.01 -27.75 -13.16
C HIS A 124 2.32 -26.37 -12.55
N LYS A 125 1.30 -25.67 -12.04
CA LYS A 125 1.45 -24.29 -11.60
C LYS A 125 0.86 -24.06 -10.22
N ILE A 126 1.59 -23.29 -9.40
CA ILE A 126 1.08 -22.64 -8.19
C ILE A 126 0.80 -21.18 -8.54
N HIS A 127 -0.40 -20.71 -8.27
CA HIS A 127 -0.76 -19.30 -8.40
C HIS A 127 -1.08 -18.70 -7.02
N ILE A 128 -0.30 -17.73 -6.59
CA ILE A 128 -0.49 -16.95 -5.36
C ILE A 128 -1.09 -15.61 -5.74
N ILE A 129 -2.24 -15.26 -5.17
CA ILE A 129 -2.94 -14.01 -5.47
C ILE A 129 -3.20 -13.26 -4.18
N ASP A 130 -2.69 -12.04 -4.09
CA ASP A 130 -2.71 -11.22 -2.87
C ASP A 130 -3.49 -9.93 -3.12
N LEU A 131 -4.40 -9.59 -2.21
CA LEU A 131 -5.25 -8.42 -2.25
C LEU A 131 -4.57 -7.23 -1.58
N LYS A 132 -4.44 -6.13 -2.28
CA LYS A 132 -3.99 -4.86 -1.72
C LYS A 132 -5.07 -3.79 -1.83
N LEU A 133 -5.60 -3.34 -0.69
CA LEU A 133 -6.68 -2.33 -0.64
C LEU A 133 -6.16 -0.91 -0.44
N GLY A 134 -4.84 -0.73 -0.30
CA GLY A 134 -4.23 0.60 -0.18
C GLY A 134 -4.18 1.35 -1.51
N LYS A 135 -4.38 2.68 -1.47
CA LYS A 135 -4.33 3.59 -2.63
C LYS A 135 -2.99 4.34 -2.75
N GLY A 136 -2.18 4.31 -1.72
CA GLY A 136 -1.04 5.23 -1.60
C GLY A 136 0.28 4.69 -2.14
N VAL A 137 0.37 3.40 -2.46
CA VAL A 137 1.58 2.74 -2.97
C VAL A 137 1.15 1.71 -3.98
N VAL A 138 1.72 1.78 -5.17
CA VAL A 138 1.64 0.70 -6.15
C VAL A 138 2.52 -0.44 -5.67
N VAL A 139 1.99 -1.66 -5.68
CA VAL A 139 2.71 -2.87 -5.32
C VAL A 139 2.76 -3.76 -6.55
N ASP A 140 3.95 -4.11 -6.99
CA ASP A 140 4.15 -5.01 -8.12
C ASP A 140 4.39 -6.45 -7.64
N ALA A 141 4.07 -7.43 -8.50
CA ALA A 141 4.30 -8.85 -8.23
C ALA A 141 5.73 -9.27 -8.56
N GLU A 142 6.42 -8.56 -9.46
CA GLU A 142 7.78 -8.89 -9.87
C GLU A 142 8.74 -8.85 -8.67
N GLN A 143 9.39 -9.97 -8.41
CA GLN A 143 10.31 -10.17 -7.29
C GLN A 143 9.73 -9.80 -5.91
N ASN A 144 8.41 -9.84 -5.76
CA ASN A 144 7.74 -9.52 -4.51
C ASN A 144 8.07 -10.57 -3.44
N VAL A 145 8.86 -10.19 -2.45
CA VAL A 145 9.36 -11.09 -1.39
C VAL A 145 8.23 -11.76 -0.61
N GLN A 146 7.14 -11.05 -0.32
CA GLN A 146 5.98 -11.62 0.38
C GLN A 146 5.37 -12.77 -0.41
N LEU A 147 5.11 -12.56 -1.70
CA LEU A 147 4.52 -13.56 -2.58
C LEU A 147 5.48 -14.72 -2.82
N MET A 148 6.78 -14.45 -3.00
CA MET A 148 7.82 -15.49 -3.15
C MET A 148 7.89 -16.38 -1.90
N ILE A 149 7.79 -15.83 -0.69
CA ILE A 149 7.72 -16.59 0.55
C ILE A 149 6.47 -17.48 0.59
N TYR A 150 5.32 -16.96 0.20
CA TYR A 150 4.09 -17.77 0.11
C TYR A 150 4.22 -18.87 -0.94
N GLY A 151 4.72 -18.53 -2.15
CA GLY A 151 4.95 -19.50 -3.21
C GLY A 151 5.88 -20.64 -2.77
N LEU A 152 7.00 -20.29 -2.12
CA LEU A 152 7.95 -21.27 -1.58
C LEU A 152 7.30 -22.19 -0.53
N GLY A 153 6.50 -21.63 0.38
CA GLY A 153 5.81 -22.39 1.42
C GLY A 153 4.72 -23.31 0.87
N VAL A 154 4.00 -22.88 -0.17
CA VAL A 154 3.01 -23.71 -0.86
C VAL A 154 3.69 -24.80 -1.66
N LEU A 155 4.83 -24.50 -2.31
CA LEU A 155 5.64 -25.50 -3.01
C LEU A 155 6.15 -26.58 -2.05
N ASP A 156 6.65 -26.21 -0.87
CA ASP A 156 7.05 -27.16 0.18
C ASP A 156 5.86 -28.00 0.69
N MET A 157 4.67 -27.42 0.76
CA MET A 157 3.49 -28.06 1.31
C MET A 157 2.79 -28.99 0.31
N LEU A 158 2.76 -28.65 -0.98
CA LEU A 158 1.96 -29.33 -2.01
C LEU A 158 2.77 -29.85 -3.19
N GLY A 159 4.03 -29.42 -3.38
CA GLY A 159 4.84 -29.79 -4.54
C GLY A 159 5.12 -31.31 -4.67
N PHE A 160 4.91 -32.08 -3.59
CA PHE A 160 5.00 -33.56 -3.68
C PHE A 160 3.73 -34.23 -4.24
N LEU A 161 2.61 -33.48 -4.36
CA LEU A 161 1.35 -33.96 -4.93
C LEU A 161 1.16 -33.57 -6.39
N TYR A 162 1.83 -32.52 -6.84
CA TYR A 162 1.73 -31.93 -8.17
C TYR A 162 3.12 -31.78 -8.80
N GLU A 163 3.21 -31.93 -10.12
CA GLU A 163 4.47 -31.72 -10.88
C GLU A 163 4.65 -30.22 -11.19
N ILE A 164 4.97 -29.43 -10.16
CA ILE A 164 5.02 -27.98 -10.27
C ILE A 164 6.30 -27.51 -10.97
N ASP A 165 6.14 -26.86 -12.11
CA ASP A 165 7.21 -26.22 -12.88
C ASP A 165 7.28 -24.72 -12.64
N THR A 166 6.12 -24.07 -12.43
CA THR A 166 5.97 -22.60 -12.40
C THR A 166 5.21 -22.13 -11.16
N VAL A 167 5.64 -21.01 -10.62
CA VAL A 167 4.94 -20.27 -9.57
C VAL A 167 4.57 -18.89 -10.13
N GLU A 168 3.27 -18.66 -10.30
CA GLU A 168 2.70 -17.38 -10.72
C GLU A 168 2.31 -16.58 -9.48
N LEU A 169 2.71 -15.33 -9.45
CA LEU A 169 2.50 -14.40 -8.35
C LEU A 169 1.69 -13.21 -8.86
N THR A 170 0.59 -12.89 -8.20
CA THR A 170 -0.27 -11.78 -8.61
C THR A 170 -0.62 -10.87 -7.44
N ILE A 171 -0.44 -9.58 -7.64
CA ILE A 171 -1.00 -8.52 -6.81
C ILE A 171 -2.26 -7.99 -7.48
N VAL A 172 -3.35 -7.96 -6.74
CA VAL A 172 -4.61 -7.34 -7.16
C VAL A 172 -4.86 -6.12 -6.28
N GLN A 173 -4.82 -4.94 -6.88
CA GLN A 173 -4.98 -3.65 -6.21
C GLN A 173 -6.14 -2.85 -6.84
N PRO A 174 -7.42 -3.25 -6.57
CA PRO A 174 -8.58 -2.78 -7.36
C PRO A 174 -8.82 -1.28 -7.24
N ARG A 175 -8.59 -0.69 -6.06
CA ARG A 175 -8.85 0.74 -5.80
C ARG A 175 -8.02 1.70 -6.66
N ILE A 176 -6.99 1.21 -7.33
CA ILE A 176 -6.15 1.97 -8.27
C ILE A 176 -6.07 1.28 -9.62
N GLU A 177 -6.96 0.31 -9.90
CA GLU A 177 -7.04 -0.44 -11.15
C GLU A 177 -5.70 -1.08 -11.56
N HIS A 178 -4.92 -1.53 -10.53
CA HIS A 178 -3.60 -2.11 -10.74
C HIS A 178 -3.62 -3.62 -10.51
N PHE A 179 -3.27 -4.37 -11.56
CA PHE A 179 -3.10 -5.82 -11.57
C PHE A 179 -1.69 -6.11 -12.06
N SER A 180 -0.88 -6.74 -11.24
CA SER A 180 0.51 -7.08 -11.57
C SER A 180 0.70 -8.58 -11.42
N THR A 181 1.19 -9.24 -12.46
CA THR A 181 1.47 -10.67 -12.45
C THR A 181 2.91 -10.92 -12.88
N TRP A 182 3.56 -11.84 -12.21
CA TRP A 182 4.93 -12.27 -12.51
C TRP A 182 5.07 -13.77 -12.29
N GLU A 183 5.84 -14.43 -13.15
CA GLU A 183 6.11 -15.86 -13.08
C GLU A 183 7.58 -16.12 -12.77
N ILE A 184 7.82 -17.13 -11.96
CA ILE A 184 9.15 -17.66 -11.64
C ILE A 184 9.10 -19.19 -11.72
N SER A 185 10.16 -19.83 -12.22
CA SER A 185 10.22 -21.29 -12.16
C SER A 185 10.32 -21.79 -10.72
N ALA A 186 9.78 -22.98 -10.46
CA ALA A 186 9.88 -23.60 -9.14
C ALA A 186 11.35 -23.80 -8.71
N GLU A 187 12.24 -24.12 -9.67
CA GLU A 187 13.67 -24.27 -9.42
C GLU A 187 14.33 -22.96 -8.99
N GLU A 188 14.08 -21.85 -9.72
CA GLU A 188 14.61 -20.53 -9.36
C GLU A 188 14.10 -20.06 -8.01
N LEU A 189 12.82 -20.31 -7.68
CA LEU A 189 12.25 -19.98 -6.39
C LEU A 189 12.91 -20.78 -5.25
N LEU A 190 13.20 -22.07 -5.45
CA LEU A 190 13.92 -22.89 -4.48
C LEU A 190 15.34 -22.39 -4.27
N VAL A 191 16.06 -22.03 -5.35
CA VAL A 191 17.41 -21.44 -5.28
C VAL A 191 17.37 -20.12 -4.52
N TRP A 192 16.44 -19.23 -4.84
CA TRP A 192 16.26 -17.98 -4.10
C TRP A 192 15.98 -18.22 -2.61
N GLY A 193 15.11 -19.18 -2.30
CA GLY A 193 14.79 -19.54 -0.91
C GLY A 193 16.04 -19.92 -0.13
N LYS A 194 16.88 -20.77 -0.73
CA LYS A 194 18.11 -21.30 -0.11
C LYS A 194 19.24 -20.26 -0.04
N ASP A 195 19.46 -19.50 -1.13
CA ASP A 195 20.67 -18.68 -1.27
C ASP A 195 20.45 -17.23 -0.82
N VAL A 196 19.19 -16.74 -0.78
CA VAL A 196 18.86 -15.37 -0.40
C VAL A 196 18.01 -15.31 0.87
N LEU A 197 16.85 -16.01 0.87
CA LEU A 197 15.88 -15.87 1.95
C LEU A 197 16.38 -16.47 3.26
N GLU A 198 16.84 -17.73 3.25
CA GLU A 198 17.29 -18.42 4.47
C GLU A 198 18.49 -17.73 5.14
N PRO A 199 19.57 -17.34 4.42
CA PRO A 199 20.67 -16.59 5.03
C PRO A 199 20.28 -15.20 5.52
N GLY A 200 19.41 -14.50 4.78
CA GLY A 200 18.89 -13.18 5.17
C GLY A 200 18.05 -13.27 6.43
N ALA A 201 17.17 -14.25 6.51
CA ALA A 201 16.34 -14.51 7.68
C ALA A 201 17.18 -14.91 8.90
N ALA A 202 18.21 -15.72 8.72
CA ALA A 202 19.13 -16.08 9.80
C ALA A 202 19.80 -14.85 10.40
N LYS A 203 20.32 -13.93 9.56
CA LYS A 203 20.88 -12.64 10.02
C LYS A 203 19.83 -11.81 10.78
N ALA A 204 18.61 -11.68 10.23
CA ALA A 204 17.55 -10.92 10.86
C ALA A 204 17.17 -11.48 12.24
N LEU A 205 17.03 -12.79 12.36
CA LEU A 205 16.71 -13.47 13.63
C LEU A 205 17.84 -13.36 14.65
N ALA A 206 19.10 -13.34 14.19
CA ALA A 206 20.28 -13.12 15.03
C ALA A 206 20.47 -11.65 15.41
N GLY A 207 19.83 -10.71 14.72
CA GLY A 207 20.04 -9.26 14.87
C GLY A 207 21.38 -8.79 14.29
N GLU A 208 21.90 -9.56 13.33
CA GLU A 208 23.17 -9.29 12.64
C GLU A 208 22.93 -8.44 11.37
N GLY A 209 24.00 -7.81 10.89
CA GLY A 209 23.98 -6.97 9.71
C GLY A 209 23.94 -5.49 10.05
N GLU A 210 23.82 -4.66 9.01
CA GLU A 210 23.82 -3.21 9.13
C GLU A 210 22.42 -2.65 8.99
N PHE A 211 22.14 -1.56 9.71
CA PHE A 211 20.94 -0.76 9.49
C PHE A 211 21.07 -0.04 8.14
N LYS A 212 20.10 -0.26 7.26
CA LYS A 212 20.06 0.34 5.93
C LYS A 212 18.74 1.12 5.76
N ALA A 213 18.84 2.36 5.33
CA ALA A 213 17.68 3.16 4.98
C ALA A 213 17.25 2.87 3.52
N GLY A 214 15.95 2.90 3.27
CA GLY A 214 15.35 2.67 1.95
C GLY A 214 13.83 2.68 2.02
N ASP A 215 13.15 2.32 0.91
CA ASP A 215 11.68 2.30 0.79
C ASP A 215 11.04 1.35 1.80
N HIS A 216 11.70 0.26 2.14
CA HIS A 216 11.29 -0.68 3.17
C HIS A 216 11.12 -0.05 4.57
N CYS A 217 11.72 1.12 4.83
CA CYS A 217 11.54 1.87 6.08
C CYS A 217 10.12 2.42 6.26
N ARG A 218 9.34 2.55 5.19
CA ARG A 218 7.98 3.13 5.22
C ARG A 218 7.08 2.43 6.24
N PHE A 219 7.18 1.11 6.33
CA PHE A 219 6.38 0.28 7.24
C PHE A 219 7.14 -0.18 8.48
N CYS A 220 8.33 0.36 8.72
CA CYS A 220 9.12 0.05 9.91
C CYS A 220 8.57 0.78 11.14
N LYS A 221 8.34 0.08 12.25
CA LYS A 221 7.85 0.69 13.49
C LYS A 221 8.84 1.72 14.06
N ALA A 222 10.14 1.50 13.86
CA ALA A 222 11.19 2.40 14.31
C ALA A 222 11.47 3.59 13.38
N ARG A 223 10.71 3.75 12.29
CA ARG A 223 10.98 4.73 11.21
C ARG A 223 11.18 6.18 11.68
N PHE A 224 10.53 6.57 12.77
CA PHE A 224 10.60 7.94 13.28
C PHE A 224 11.86 8.24 14.11
N THR A 225 12.44 7.20 14.72
CA THR A 225 13.56 7.32 15.64
C THR A 225 14.83 6.59 15.15
N CYS A 226 14.77 5.96 13.99
CA CYS A 226 15.89 5.22 13.42
C CYS A 226 17.03 6.16 13.00
N ARG A 227 18.22 5.95 13.60
CA ARG A 227 19.41 6.75 13.32
C ARG A 227 19.88 6.59 11.88
N ALA A 228 19.94 5.37 11.33
CA ALA A 228 20.38 5.13 9.96
C ALA A 228 19.48 5.85 8.94
N ARG A 229 18.16 5.85 9.17
CA ARG A 229 17.22 6.61 8.34
C ARG A 229 17.44 8.12 8.45
N ALA A 230 17.64 8.63 9.66
CA ALA A 230 17.94 10.04 9.87
C ALA A 230 19.26 10.46 9.23
N GLU A 231 20.30 9.64 9.35
CA GLU A 231 21.60 9.92 8.73
C GLU A 231 21.52 9.96 7.21
N GLU A 232 20.76 9.06 6.58
CA GLU A 232 20.55 9.04 5.13
C GLU A 232 19.89 10.35 4.64
N TYR A 233 18.80 10.77 5.28
CA TYR A 233 18.14 12.01 4.90
C TYR A 233 18.95 13.28 5.22
N LEU A 234 19.71 13.27 6.31
CA LEU A 234 20.57 14.40 6.68
C LEU A 234 21.85 14.50 5.83
N LYS A 235 22.23 13.47 5.07
CA LYS A 235 23.32 13.57 4.09
C LYS A 235 23.06 14.71 3.10
N LEU A 236 21.83 14.83 2.62
CA LEU A 236 21.45 15.93 1.71
C LEU A 236 21.64 17.30 2.36
N ALA A 237 21.27 17.45 3.64
CA ALA A 237 21.46 18.71 4.37
C ALA A 237 22.94 19.04 4.70
N ARG A 238 23.82 18.03 4.59
CA ARG A 238 25.28 18.18 4.80
C ARG A 238 26.06 18.31 3.51
N MET A 239 25.39 18.32 2.35
CA MET A 239 26.08 18.57 1.08
C MET A 239 26.72 19.94 1.16
N GLU A 240 28.05 19.96 1.14
CA GLU A 240 28.81 21.17 0.98
C GLU A 240 28.68 21.57 -0.50
N PHE A 241 27.92 22.62 -0.77
CA PHE A 241 27.88 23.20 -2.10
C PHE A 241 29.25 23.88 -2.37
N ALA A 242 29.95 23.31 -3.33
CA ALA A 242 31.23 23.85 -3.75
C ALA A 242 31.07 25.21 -4.50
N GLU A 243 32.12 25.97 -4.62
CA GLU A 243 32.11 27.09 -5.57
C GLU A 243 31.97 26.56 -7.03
N PRO A 244 31.18 27.22 -7.87
CA PRO A 244 30.56 28.54 -7.72
C PRO A 244 29.37 28.57 -6.77
N ALA A 245 28.99 29.79 -6.33
CA ALA A 245 27.88 30.01 -5.37
C ALA A 245 26.49 29.58 -5.87
N LEU A 246 26.36 29.08 -7.09
CA LEU A 246 25.14 28.55 -7.67
C LEU A 246 25.32 27.07 -7.99
N MET A 247 24.30 26.27 -7.71
CA MET A 247 24.24 24.85 -8.03
C MET A 247 24.21 24.62 -9.53
N SER A 248 24.88 23.57 -9.99
CA SER A 248 24.72 23.07 -11.35
C SER A 248 23.37 22.37 -11.54
N ASP A 249 22.97 22.11 -12.78
CA ASP A 249 21.76 21.39 -13.08
C ASP A 249 21.80 19.93 -12.56
N GLU A 250 22.99 19.31 -12.56
CA GLU A 250 23.21 17.97 -12.02
C GLU A 250 23.05 17.94 -10.49
N GLU A 251 23.57 18.96 -9.78
CA GLU A 251 23.39 19.10 -8.32
C GLU A 251 21.91 19.34 -7.98
N ILE A 252 21.19 20.14 -8.76
CA ILE A 252 19.76 20.35 -8.62
C ILE A 252 19.00 19.02 -8.83
N ALA A 253 19.34 18.24 -9.86
CA ALA A 253 18.73 16.94 -10.13
C ALA A 253 18.97 15.95 -8.98
N GLU A 254 20.17 15.94 -8.37
CA GLU A 254 20.44 15.12 -7.19
C GLU A 254 19.60 15.53 -5.98
N VAL A 255 19.46 16.85 -5.73
CA VAL A 255 18.58 17.35 -4.66
C VAL A 255 17.13 16.95 -4.92
N LEU A 256 16.62 17.12 -6.14
CA LEU A 256 15.25 16.76 -6.51
C LEU A 256 14.96 15.28 -6.28
N SER A 257 15.89 14.39 -6.58
CA SER A 257 15.71 12.94 -6.37
C SER A 257 15.48 12.54 -4.91
N LYS A 258 15.90 13.36 -3.96
CA LYS A 258 15.83 13.08 -2.50
C LYS A 258 14.92 14.04 -1.74
N ALA A 259 14.53 15.17 -2.33
CA ALA A 259 13.83 16.26 -1.63
C ALA A 259 12.47 15.84 -1.10
N ASP A 260 11.67 15.10 -1.88
CA ASP A 260 10.35 14.65 -1.48
C ASP A 260 10.43 13.64 -0.31
N ALA A 261 11.39 12.73 -0.34
CA ALA A 261 11.62 11.77 0.72
C ALA A 261 12.07 12.46 2.03
N LEU A 262 12.97 13.45 1.91
CA LEU A 262 13.43 14.27 3.05
C LEU A 262 12.28 15.08 3.67
N LYS A 263 11.46 15.74 2.85
CA LYS A 263 10.28 16.48 3.30
C LYS A 263 9.32 15.60 4.06
N LYS A 264 8.98 14.46 3.49
CA LYS A 264 8.08 13.49 4.09
C LYS A 264 8.62 12.95 5.42
N TRP A 265 9.90 12.62 5.48
CA TRP A 265 10.54 12.20 6.72
C TRP A 265 10.49 13.27 7.80
N ALA A 266 10.75 14.53 7.46
CA ALA A 266 10.68 15.63 8.41
C ALA A 266 9.26 15.82 8.98
N GLU A 267 8.23 15.72 8.13
CA GLU A 267 6.82 15.76 8.53
C GLU A 267 6.46 14.57 9.45
N GLU A 268 6.94 13.38 9.15
CA GLU A 268 6.74 12.18 9.97
C GLU A 268 7.36 12.32 11.35
N VAL A 269 8.60 12.83 11.44
CA VAL A 269 9.29 13.07 12.73
C VAL A 269 8.53 14.10 13.56
N TYR A 270 8.05 15.19 12.93
CA TYR A 270 7.26 16.21 13.62
C TYR A 270 5.95 15.64 14.16
N THR A 271 5.22 14.89 13.33
CA THR A 271 3.96 14.22 13.73
C THR A 271 4.17 13.25 14.89
N TYR A 272 5.21 12.44 14.80
CA TYR A 272 5.59 11.53 15.90
C TYR A 272 5.87 12.30 17.20
N ALA A 273 6.70 13.35 17.13
CA ALA A 273 7.04 14.13 18.30
C ALA A 273 5.81 14.81 18.93
N GLN A 274 4.88 15.31 18.11
CA GLN A 274 3.62 15.89 18.57
C GLN A 274 2.72 14.85 19.25
N ASN A 275 2.56 13.67 18.65
CA ASN A 275 1.75 12.59 19.19
C ASN A 275 2.33 12.11 20.55
N GLU A 276 3.64 11.90 20.64
CA GLU A 276 4.30 11.54 21.89
C GLU A 276 4.07 12.60 22.99
N ALA A 277 4.13 13.88 22.64
CA ALA A 277 3.90 14.95 23.60
C ALA A 277 2.42 15.01 24.05
N VAL A 278 1.45 14.76 23.15
CA VAL A 278 0.02 14.82 23.46
C VAL A 278 -0.44 13.57 24.23
N VAL A 279 -0.05 12.37 23.77
CA VAL A 279 -0.57 11.10 24.28
C VAL A 279 0.26 10.62 25.48
N ASN A 280 1.59 10.65 25.35
CA ASN A 280 2.52 10.09 26.33
C ASN A 280 3.13 11.16 27.25
N HIS A 281 2.70 12.43 27.11
CA HIS A 281 3.20 13.57 27.90
C HIS A 281 4.73 13.73 27.83
N LYS A 282 5.35 13.32 26.73
CA LYS A 282 6.78 13.40 26.52
C LYS A 282 7.20 14.85 26.28
N GLU A 283 8.15 15.32 27.05
CA GLU A 283 8.74 16.66 26.88
C GLU A 283 9.88 16.61 25.86
N TRP A 284 9.90 17.58 24.95
CA TRP A 284 10.97 17.77 23.98
C TRP A 284 11.73 19.05 24.28
N PRO A 285 13.06 19.01 24.44
CA PRO A 285 13.84 20.21 24.69
C PRO A 285 13.61 21.30 23.65
N GLY A 286 13.23 22.50 24.09
CA GLY A 286 12.97 23.64 23.21
C GLY A 286 11.58 23.67 22.57
N TYR A 287 10.67 22.74 22.87
CA TYR A 287 9.32 22.69 22.35
C TYR A 287 8.27 22.68 23.46
N LYS A 288 7.08 23.18 23.17
CA LYS A 288 5.92 23.16 24.06
C LYS A 288 4.62 22.95 23.27
N LEU A 289 3.63 22.34 23.88
CA LEU A 289 2.28 22.26 23.35
C LEU A 289 1.54 23.59 23.52
N VAL A 290 0.86 24.04 22.48
CA VAL A 290 -0.01 25.21 22.50
C VAL A 290 -1.30 24.89 21.75
N LEU A 291 -2.39 25.62 22.08
CA LEU A 291 -3.61 25.52 21.28
C LEU A 291 -3.38 26.15 19.91
N GLY A 292 -3.71 25.40 18.87
CA GLY A 292 -3.63 25.85 17.49
C GLY A 292 -4.64 26.98 17.22
N ARG A 293 -4.45 27.71 16.11
CA ARG A 293 -5.44 28.69 15.65
C ARG A 293 -6.72 27.96 15.26
N SER A 294 -7.85 28.45 15.73
CA SER A 294 -9.17 27.94 15.34
C SER A 294 -9.99 29.02 14.68
N ASN A 295 -10.85 28.65 13.75
CA ASN A 295 -11.82 29.53 13.14
C ASN A 295 -13.11 29.52 13.98
N ARG A 296 -13.79 30.63 13.99
CA ARG A 296 -15.13 30.72 14.57
C ARG A 296 -16.08 29.80 13.83
N LYS A 297 -16.90 29.08 14.57
CA LYS A 297 -17.97 28.21 14.05
C LYS A 297 -19.28 28.65 14.69
N TYR A 298 -20.40 28.40 14.01
CA TYR A 298 -21.70 28.52 14.62
C TYR A 298 -21.87 27.45 15.71
N THR A 299 -22.53 27.79 16.80
CA THR A 299 -22.87 26.85 17.86
C THR A 299 -23.99 25.92 17.42
N ASP A 300 -24.97 26.46 16.73
CA ASP A 300 -26.10 25.78 16.12
C ASP A 300 -26.52 26.52 14.84
N GLU A 301 -26.54 25.85 13.71
CA GLU A 301 -26.82 26.45 12.41
C GLU A 301 -28.32 26.83 12.29
N ASP A 302 -29.24 26.07 12.89
CA ASP A 302 -30.68 26.33 12.86
C ASP A 302 -31.02 27.55 13.72
N GLU A 303 -30.46 27.67 14.93
CA GLU A 303 -30.65 28.83 15.80
C GLU A 303 -30.11 30.11 15.14
N VAL A 304 -28.95 30.00 14.45
CA VAL A 304 -28.36 31.14 13.72
C VAL A 304 -29.25 31.53 12.55
N ALA A 305 -29.78 30.56 11.81
CA ALA A 305 -30.69 30.83 10.70
C ALA A 305 -31.99 31.53 11.17
N GLU A 306 -32.61 31.04 12.26
CA GLU A 306 -33.78 31.67 12.86
C GLU A 306 -33.50 33.12 13.33
N ALA A 307 -32.38 33.32 14.01
CA ALA A 307 -31.99 34.64 14.48
C ALA A 307 -31.77 35.62 13.32
N ALA A 308 -31.10 35.18 12.25
CA ALA A 308 -30.89 35.98 11.06
C ALA A 308 -32.20 36.33 10.34
N GLN A 309 -33.10 35.36 10.19
CA GLN A 309 -34.42 35.56 9.57
C GLN A 309 -35.29 36.51 10.40
N LYS A 310 -35.32 36.38 11.72
CA LYS A 310 -36.00 37.29 12.64
C LYS A 310 -35.44 38.73 12.55
N ALA A 311 -34.15 38.87 12.22
CA ALA A 311 -33.49 40.15 11.98
C ALA A 311 -33.71 40.70 10.56
N GLY A 312 -34.49 40.03 9.71
CA GLY A 312 -34.86 40.48 8.36
C GLY A 312 -33.95 40.03 7.23
N TYR A 313 -32.96 39.15 7.52
CA TYR A 313 -32.07 38.60 6.49
C TYR A 313 -32.67 37.31 5.96
N THR A 314 -33.15 37.29 4.71
CA THR A 314 -33.83 36.14 4.10
C THR A 314 -32.95 35.32 3.18
N ASP A 315 -31.89 35.91 2.60
CA ASP A 315 -30.96 35.25 1.65
C ASP A 315 -29.69 34.80 2.37
N ILE A 316 -29.87 33.86 3.30
CA ILE A 316 -28.80 33.34 4.18
C ILE A 316 -28.27 31.98 3.77
N TYR A 317 -28.88 31.34 2.75
CA TYR A 317 -28.48 30.03 2.28
C TYR A 317 -27.81 30.09 0.90
N LYS A 318 -26.68 29.39 0.76
CA LYS A 318 -26.03 29.18 -0.54
C LYS A 318 -26.49 27.84 -1.12
N LYS A 319 -27.18 27.88 -2.26
CA LYS A 319 -27.47 26.67 -3.02
C LYS A 319 -26.27 26.32 -3.92
N SER A 320 -25.76 25.10 -3.83
CA SER A 320 -24.73 24.57 -4.71
C SER A 320 -25.21 23.26 -5.31
N LEU A 321 -24.80 22.98 -6.56
CA LEU A 321 -25.01 21.68 -7.16
C LEU A 321 -24.16 20.65 -6.42
N ILE A 322 -24.72 19.47 -6.16
CA ILE A 322 -23.96 18.35 -5.57
C ILE A 322 -22.84 17.93 -6.54
N GLY A 323 -21.75 17.38 -5.98
CA GLY A 323 -20.59 16.96 -6.75
C GLY A 323 -20.90 15.79 -7.70
N ILE A 324 -20.01 15.57 -8.67
CA ILE A 324 -20.17 14.53 -9.70
C ILE A 324 -20.40 13.15 -9.06
N THR A 325 -19.60 12.77 -8.07
CA THR A 325 -19.70 11.48 -7.37
C THR A 325 -21.07 11.30 -6.67
N GLU A 326 -21.57 12.34 -6.01
CA GLU A 326 -22.89 12.29 -5.38
C GLU A 326 -24.02 12.24 -6.42
N MET A 327 -23.84 12.92 -7.54
CA MET A 327 -24.80 12.89 -8.65
C MET A 327 -24.84 11.50 -9.31
N GLU A 328 -23.68 10.86 -9.51
CA GLU A 328 -23.58 9.48 -9.99
C GLU A 328 -24.28 8.50 -9.03
N ARG A 329 -24.10 8.69 -7.71
CA ARG A 329 -24.77 7.87 -6.70
C ARG A 329 -26.29 8.07 -6.73
N LEU A 330 -26.75 9.32 -6.87
CA LEU A 330 -28.18 9.67 -6.92
C LEU A 330 -28.88 9.08 -8.14
N MET A 331 -28.25 9.15 -9.31
CA MET A 331 -28.84 8.76 -10.60
C MET A 331 -28.56 7.31 -10.99
N GLY A 332 -27.52 6.71 -10.41
CA GLY A 332 -26.89 5.47 -10.87
C GLY A 332 -26.01 5.70 -12.10
N LYS A 333 -24.84 5.06 -12.14
CA LYS A 333 -23.76 5.25 -13.15
C LYS A 333 -24.27 5.22 -14.62
N LYS A 334 -25.22 4.32 -14.94
CA LYS A 334 -25.77 4.19 -16.28
C LYS A 334 -26.58 5.43 -16.71
N LYS A 335 -27.52 5.88 -15.86
CA LYS A 335 -28.33 7.05 -16.14
C LYS A 335 -27.52 8.34 -16.10
N PHE A 336 -26.56 8.43 -15.21
CA PHE A 336 -25.64 9.56 -15.14
C PHE A 336 -24.88 9.72 -16.47
N ASN A 337 -24.26 8.66 -16.97
CA ASN A 337 -23.54 8.71 -18.24
C ASN A 337 -24.45 8.99 -19.44
N GLU A 338 -25.68 8.48 -19.44
CA GLU A 338 -26.65 8.70 -20.51
C GLU A 338 -27.13 10.17 -20.56
N ILE A 339 -27.35 10.79 -19.42
CA ILE A 339 -27.94 12.14 -19.32
C ILE A 339 -26.87 13.23 -19.17
N LEU A 340 -25.83 12.99 -18.38
CA LEU A 340 -24.84 14.00 -18.00
C LEU A 340 -23.43 13.71 -18.55
N GLY A 341 -23.20 12.56 -19.17
CA GLY A 341 -21.86 12.17 -19.63
C GLY A 341 -21.23 13.19 -20.60
N SER A 342 -22.03 13.83 -21.46
CA SER A 342 -21.56 14.88 -22.36
C SER A 342 -21.31 16.24 -21.68
N LEU A 343 -21.76 16.41 -20.42
CA LEU A 343 -21.59 17.61 -19.62
C LEU A 343 -20.47 17.50 -18.59
N VAL A 344 -19.78 16.34 -18.56
CA VAL A 344 -18.63 16.09 -17.67
C VAL A 344 -17.38 15.95 -18.53
N TYR A 345 -16.34 16.67 -18.15
CA TYR A 345 -15.02 16.53 -18.76
C TYR A 345 -13.95 16.43 -17.68
N LYS A 346 -12.88 15.75 -17.98
CA LYS A 346 -11.70 15.68 -17.12
C LYS A 346 -10.68 16.66 -17.69
N PRO A 347 -10.43 17.79 -17.02
CA PRO A 347 -9.41 18.72 -17.49
C PRO A 347 -8.01 18.09 -17.38
N ASP A 348 -7.09 18.55 -18.21
CA ASP A 348 -5.69 18.18 -18.07
C ASP A 348 -5.15 18.57 -16.70
N GLY A 349 -4.38 17.67 -16.11
CA GLY A 349 -3.71 17.91 -14.84
C GLY A 349 -2.67 19.02 -14.97
N LYS A 350 -2.28 19.60 -13.84
CA LYS A 350 -1.15 20.55 -13.81
C LYS A 350 0.12 19.82 -14.24
N VAL A 351 0.94 20.49 -15.07
CA VAL A 351 2.27 20.00 -15.42
C VAL A 351 3.09 19.85 -14.14
N THR A 352 3.62 18.67 -13.94
CA THR A 352 4.34 18.29 -12.71
C THR A 352 5.68 17.66 -13.11
N LEU A 353 6.75 18.05 -12.44
CA LEU A 353 8.05 17.43 -12.61
C LEU A 353 8.07 16.09 -11.86
N VAL A 354 8.47 15.04 -12.58
CA VAL A 354 8.53 13.66 -12.05
C VAL A 354 9.82 13.00 -12.54
N PRO A 355 10.30 11.94 -11.89
CA PRO A 355 11.42 11.14 -12.38
C PRO A 355 11.16 10.55 -13.77
N ASP A 356 12.21 10.32 -14.55
CA ASP A 356 12.12 9.70 -15.89
C ASP A 356 11.49 8.30 -15.88
N SER A 357 11.54 7.62 -14.72
CA SER A 357 10.89 6.31 -14.51
C SER A 357 9.37 6.37 -14.40
N ASP A 358 8.77 7.56 -14.30
CA ASP A 358 7.31 7.71 -14.29
C ASP A 358 6.71 7.24 -15.63
N LYS A 359 5.67 6.43 -15.59
CA LYS A 359 5.06 5.79 -16.78
C LYS A 359 4.25 6.77 -17.66
N ARG A 360 4.01 8.00 -17.20
CA ARG A 360 3.25 9.02 -17.95
C ARG A 360 4.10 9.60 -19.07
N GLU A 361 3.46 9.92 -20.20
CA GLU A 361 4.15 10.59 -21.29
C GLU A 361 4.66 11.98 -20.89
N ALA A 362 5.89 12.29 -21.28
CA ALA A 362 6.47 13.59 -21.06
C ALA A 362 5.70 14.67 -21.85
N VAL A 363 5.36 15.76 -21.18
CA VAL A 363 4.78 16.93 -21.85
C VAL A 363 5.87 17.62 -22.66
N LYS A 364 5.66 17.77 -23.96
CA LYS A 364 6.54 18.59 -24.81
C LYS A 364 6.35 20.05 -24.42
N THR A 365 7.29 20.61 -23.67
CA THR A 365 7.35 22.05 -23.46
C THR A 365 7.82 22.69 -24.77
N ALA A 366 7.05 23.67 -25.27
CA ALA A 366 7.50 24.47 -26.41
C ALA A 366 8.82 25.15 -26.02
N THR A 367 9.90 24.79 -26.72
CA THR A 367 11.16 25.52 -26.58
C THR A 367 11.09 26.75 -27.48
N ALA A 368 11.65 27.86 -27.05
CA ALA A 368 11.72 29.08 -27.87
C ALA A 368 12.28 28.85 -29.28
N GLU A 369 13.04 27.76 -29.51
CA GLU A 369 13.53 27.33 -30.80
C GLU A 369 12.45 26.72 -31.71
N ALA A 370 11.34 26.22 -31.15
CA ALA A 370 10.24 25.67 -31.92
C ALA A 370 9.34 26.79 -32.50
N ASP A 371 9.20 27.90 -31.78
CA ASP A 371 8.40 29.05 -32.18
C ASP A 371 9.05 29.91 -33.30
N PHE A 372 10.36 29.72 -33.55
CA PHE A 372 11.11 30.44 -34.58
C PHE A 372 11.40 29.64 -35.86
N LYS A 373 10.74 28.48 -36.04
CA LYS A 373 10.92 27.63 -37.25
C LYS A 373 9.76 27.71 -38.26
N GLU A 374 8.85 28.64 -38.11
CA GLU A 374 7.88 28.98 -39.17
C GLU A 374 8.18 30.40 -39.70
N ASP A 375 9.07 30.45 -40.69
CA ASP A 375 9.06 31.41 -41.82
C ASP A 375 9.84 30.81 -43.00
#